data_215a362c52c9d34d8f9e3f55a220c0b4
#
_entry.id   215a362c52c9d34d8f9e3f55a220c0b4
#
_cell.length_a   1.000
_cell.length_b   1.000
_cell.length_c   1.000
_cell.angle_alpha   90.00
_cell.angle_beta   90.00
_cell.angle_gamma   90.00
#
_symmetry.space_group_name_H-M   'P 1'
#
loop_
_entity.id
_entity.type
_entity.pdbx_description
1 polymer ?
#
loop_
_entity_poly.entity_id
_entity_poly.type
_entity_poly.pdbx_seq_one_letter_code
_entity_poly.pdbx_strand_id
1 'polypeptide(L)'
;MEKLNDIKRDSISVNYFLNTAAYSGLFSLLSVILTGQVSAASSLYVGLALGILSLFSRGSTVFIGSLIERFSTVSLTETGFGFMVFSLLLLQPAMGGFIGFLFADLALLGLGLSLVNFALRGHIIATVKDKKIQASLFALVTMAANLGSAIGPLGSNYKIG
;
A
#
# COMPACT_ATOMS: atom_id res chain seq x y z
N MET A 1 -19.28 26.68 -2.31
CA MET A 1 -18.48 25.92 -1.32
C MET A 1 -18.80 24.42 -1.31
N GLU A 2 -20.04 24.01 -1.44
CA GLU A 2 -20.48 22.61 -1.44
C GLU A 2 -19.86 21.79 -2.60
N LYS A 3 -19.91 22.27 -3.83
CA LYS A 3 -19.31 21.65 -5.01
C LYS A 3 -17.80 21.42 -4.91
N LEU A 4 -17.06 22.31 -4.23
CA LEU A 4 -15.61 22.18 -4.05
C LEU A 4 -15.27 21.08 -3.03
N ASN A 5 -16.14 20.89 -2.03
CA ASN A 5 -16.00 19.82 -1.04
C ASN A 5 -16.33 18.45 -1.65
N ASP A 6 -17.28 18.37 -2.57
CA ASP A 6 -17.62 17.12 -3.28
C ASP A 6 -16.48 16.68 -4.20
N ILE A 7 -15.88 17.59 -4.97
CA ILE A 7 -14.73 17.28 -5.83
C ILE A 7 -13.53 16.79 -5.01
N LYS A 8 -13.26 17.40 -3.86
CA LYS A 8 -12.15 16.94 -2.98
C LYS A 8 -12.46 15.57 -2.37
N ARG A 9 -13.69 15.31 -1.99
CA ARG A 9 -14.15 14.03 -1.45
C ARG A 9 -13.99 12.91 -2.47
N ASP A 10 -14.39 13.15 -3.70
CA ASP A 10 -14.30 12.16 -4.78
C ASP A 10 -12.85 11.87 -5.15
N SER A 11 -11.99 12.88 -5.23
CA SER A 11 -10.56 12.72 -5.49
C SER A 11 -9.85 11.87 -4.42
N ILE A 12 -10.14 12.10 -3.14
CA ILE A 12 -9.56 11.30 -2.04
C ILE A 12 -9.98 9.84 -2.14
N SER A 13 -11.27 9.60 -2.43
CA SER A 13 -11.83 8.24 -2.54
C SER A 13 -11.23 7.48 -3.72
N VAL A 14 -11.08 8.13 -4.87
CA VAL A 14 -10.46 7.56 -6.07
C VAL A 14 -8.99 7.22 -5.81
N ASN A 15 -8.22 8.12 -5.19
CA ASN A 15 -6.83 7.86 -4.85
C ASN A 15 -6.69 6.68 -3.89
N TYR A 16 -7.57 6.56 -2.92
CA TYR A 16 -7.56 5.45 -1.97
C TYR A 16 -7.90 4.12 -2.66
N PHE A 17 -8.90 4.14 -3.54
CA PHE A 17 -9.27 2.98 -4.35
C PHE A 17 -8.10 2.52 -5.22
N LEU A 18 -7.48 3.43 -5.98
CA LEU A 18 -6.35 3.13 -6.86
C LEU A 18 -5.15 2.58 -6.07
N ASN A 19 -4.81 3.21 -4.95
CA ASN A 19 -3.71 2.76 -4.10
C ASN A 19 -3.96 1.35 -3.55
N THR A 20 -5.19 1.07 -3.10
CA THR A 20 -5.54 -0.25 -2.55
C THR A 20 -5.63 -1.31 -3.65
N ALA A 21 -6.18 -0.98 -4.81
CA ALA A 21 -6.21 -1.88 -5.96
C ALA A 21 -4.80 -2.22 -6.44
N ALA A 22 -3.92 -1.22 -6.54
CA ALA A 22 -2.52 -1.40 -6.90
C ALA A 22 -1.78 -2.29 -5.87
N TYR A 23 -1.99 -2.05 -4.57
CA TYR A 23 -1.42 -2.88 -3.51
C TYR A 23 -1.89 -4.34 -3.59
N SER A 24 -3.19 -4.57 -3.75
CA SER A 24 -3.75 -5.92 -3.81
C SER A 24 -3.30 -6.65 -5.08
N GLY A 25 -3.23 -5.94 -6.21
CA GLY A 25 -2.68 -6.48 -7.46
C GLY A 25 -1.20 -6.84 -7.33
N LEU A 26 -0.41 -5.94 -6.75
CA LEU A 26 1.01 -6.17 -6.50
C LEU A 26 1.23 -7.37 -5.56
N PHE A 27 0.47 -7.48 -4.48
CA PHE A 27 0.55 -8.59 -3.53
C PHE A 27 0.27 -9.93 -4.21
N SER A 28 -0.77 -9.98 -5.06
CA SER A 28 -1.12 -11.18 -5.82
C SER A 28 -0.06 -11.52 -6.87
N LEU A 29 0.42 -10.52 -7.60
CA LEU A 29 1.47 -10.69 -8.61
C LEU A 29 2.78 -11.17 -7.96
N LEU A 30 3.16 -10.57 -6.83
CA LEU A 30 4.36 -10.96 -6.07
C LEU A 30 4.28 -12.41 -5.61
N SER A 31 3.12 -12.84 -5.12
CA SER A 31 2.86 -14.23 -4.75
C SER A 31 3.11 -15.18 -5.92
N VAL A 32 2.60 -14.87 -7.11
CA VAL A 32 2.79 -15.68 -8.32
C VAL A 32 4.25 -15.71 -8.76
N ILE A 33 4.90 -14.55 -8.80
CA ILE A 33 6.31 -14.44 -9.23
C ILE A 33 7.22 -15.22 -8.25
N LEU A 34 7.06 -15.02 -6.95
CA LEU A 34 7.84 -15.70 -5.95
C LEU A 34 7.64 -17.22 -5.99
N THR A 35 6.40 -17.67 -6.18
CA THR A 35 6.10 -19.11 -6.30
C THR A 35 6.71 -19.71 -7.56
N GLY A 36 6.74 -18.98 -8.67
CA GLY A 36 7.31 -19.45 -9.94
C GLY A 36 8.85 -19.53 -9.96
N GLN A 37 9.52 -18.70 -9.17
CA GLN A 37 10.98 -18.63 -9.14
C GLN A 37 11.62 -19.54 -8.09
N VAL A 38 10.86 -19.97 -7.11
CA VAL A 38 11.41 -20.70 -5.96
C VAL A 38 10.90 -22.15 -6.00
N SER A 39 11.81 -23.12 -6.07
CA SER A 39 11.46 -24.55 -6.12
C SER A 39 10.72 -25.02 -4.86
N ALA A 40 10.07 -26.19 -4.93
CA ALA A 40 9.09 -26.71 -3.96
C ALA A 40 9.50 -26.73 -2.46
N ALA A 41 10.78 -26.53 -2.13
CA ALA A 41 11.22 -26.41 -0.73
C ALA A 41 10.86 -25.07 -0.06
N SER A 42 10.16 -24.18 -0.73
CA SER A 42 10.18 -22.77 -0.40
C SER A 42 8.83 -22.08 -0.31
N SER A 43 7.74 -22.82 -0.16
CA SER A 43 6.44 -22.23 0.27
C SER A 43 6.60 -21.42 1.57
N LEU A 44 7.52 -21.85 2.46
CA LEU A 44 7.88 -21.11 3.66
C LEU A 44 8.49 -19.74 3.33
N TYR A 45 9.38 -19.66 2.34
CA TYR A 45 10.02 -18.40 1.95
C TYR A 45 9.03 -17.42 1.32
N VAL A 46 8.13 -17.92 0.47
CA VAL A 46 7.04 -17.10 -0.09
C VAL A 46 6.15 -16.59 1.04
N GLY A 47 5.77 -17.43 1.97
CA GLY A 47 4.99 -17.05 3.15
C GLY A 47 5.70 -15.99 4.00
N LEU A 48 7.01 -16.17 4.27
CA LEU A 48 7.81 -15.20 5.02
C LEU A 48 7.93 -13.86 4.26
N ALA A 49 8.18 -13.88 2.96
CA ALA A 49 8.28 -12.69 2.13
C ALA A 49 6.99 -11.87 2.16
N LEU A 50 5.86 -12.52 1.93
CA LEU A 50 4.54 -11.88 2.01
C LEU A 50 4.18 -11.46 3.44
N GLY A 51 4.61 -12.23 4.43
CA GLY A 51 4.48 -11.91 5.85
C GLY A 51 5.22 -10.63 6.22
N ILE A 52 6.47 -10.47 5.77
CA ILE A 52 7.27 -9.26 5.97
C ILE A 52 6.59 -8.06 5.30
N LEU A 53 6.18 -8.18 4.05
CA LEU A 53 5.45 -7.12 3.36
C LEU A 53 4.19 -6.70 4.12
N SER A 54 3.39 -7.68 4.59
CA SER A 54 2.18 -7.43 5.37
C SER A 54 2.49 -6.79 6.73
N LEU A 55 3.52 -7.26 7.41
CA LEU A 55 3.93 -6.73 8.71
C LEU A 55 4.34 -5.26 8.60
N PHE A 56 5.16 -4.92 7.61
CA PHE A 56 5.62 -3.56 7.43
C PHE A 56 4.56 -2.63 6.83
N SER A 57 3.65 -3.13 6.00
CA SER A 57 2.56 -2.32 5.45
C SER A 57 1.43 -2.03 6.46
N ARG A 58 1.23 -2.90 7.45
CA ARG A 58 0.16 -2.76 8.45
C ARG A 58 0.69 -2.48 9.85
N GLY A 59 1.74 -3.19 10.29
CA GLY A 59 2.30 -3.09 11.64
C GLY A 59 3.02 -1.77 11.89
N SER A 60 3.67 -1.20 10.87
CA SER A 60 4.37 0.08 11.00
C SER A 60 3.45 1.28 11.28
N THR A 61 2.13 1.14 11.08
CA THR A 61 1.16 2.21 11.40
C THR A 61 1.24 2.66 12.87
N VAL A 62 1.60 1.76 13.77
CA VAL A 62 1.79 2.08 15.20
C VAL A 62 2.95 3.07 15.41
N PHE A 63 4.04 2.90 14.67
CA PHE A 63 5.24 3.76 14.76
C PHE A 63 5.09 5.04 13.95
N ILE A 64 4.37 5.00 12.84
CA ILE A 64 4.15 6.16 11.97
C ILE A 64 3.22 7.18 12.62
N GLY A 65 2.39 6.78 13.60
CA GLY A 65 1.49 7.68 14.32
C GLY A 65 2.19 8.92 14.87
N SER A 66 3.36 8.74 15.46
CA SER A 66 4.17 9.84 15.98
C SER A 66 4.83 10.70 14.90
N LEU A 67 4.95 10.22 13.67
CA LEU A 67 5.56 10.98 12.58
C LEU A 67 4.62 12.03 11.99
N ILE A 68 3.30 11.82 12.05
CA ILE A 68 2.32 12.82 11.56
C ILE A 68 2.40 14.12 12.37
N GLU A 69 2.73 14.04 13.65
CA GLU A 69 2.89 15.23 14.48
C GLU A 69 4.12 16.05 14.09
N ARG A 70 5.10 15.43 13.45
CA ARG A 70 6.39 16.05 13.12
C ARG A 70 6.54 16.41 11.65
N PHE A 71 5.88 15.69 10.76
CA PHE A 71 6.04 15.83 9.32
C PHE A 71 4.71 16.17 8.64
N SER A 72 4.78 16.95 7.56
CA SER A 72 3.60 17.27 6.77
C SER A 72 3.08 16.02 6.04
N THR A 73 1.77 15.95 5.84
CA THR A 73 1.12 14.87 5.09
C THR A 73 1.70 14.72 3.68
N VAL A 74 2.06 15.84 3.04
CA VAL A 74 2.67 15.84 1.70
C VAL A 74 4.03 15.16 1.75
N SER A 75 4.90 15.56 2.68
CA SER A 75 6.24 14.98 2.82
C SER A 75 6.18 13.47 3.12
N LEU A 76 5.25 13.03 3.96
CA LEU A 76 5.06 11.60 4.25
C LEU A 76 4.60 10.84 3.01
N THR A 77 3.71 11.42 2.20
CA THR A 77 3.24 10.83 0.95
C THR A 77 4.38 10.70 -0.06
N GLU A 78 5.15 11.77 -0.28
CA GLU A 78 6.30 11.79 -1.19
C GLU A 78 7.37 10.78 -0.78
N THR A 79 7.71 10.73 0.51
CA THR A 79 8.66 9.76 1.05
C THR A 79 8.15 8.33 0.86
N GLY A 80 6.87 8.08 1.12
CA GLY A 80 6.26 6.78 0.92
C GLY A 80 6.29 6.34 -0.54
N PHE A 81 5.94 7.22 -1.47
CA PHE A 81 6.07 6.93 -2.91
C PHE A 81 7.52 6.71 -3.32
N GLY A 82 8.46 7.50 -2.80
CA GLY A 82 9.89 7.32 -3.03
C GLY A 82 10.36 5.91 -2.64
N PHE A 83 9.97 5.44 -1.45
CA PHE A 83 10.28 4.08 -1.00
C PHE A 83 9.66 3.00 -1.88
N MET A 84 8.40 3.19 -2.31
CA MET A 84 7.73 2.25 -3.21
C MET A 84 8.42 2.17 -4.56
N VAL A 85 8.72 3.30 -5.19
CA VAL A 85 9.40 3.34 -6.50
C VAL A 85 10.79 2.73 -6.40
N PHE A 86 11.56 3.09 -5.37
CA PHE A 86 12.90 2.57 -5.16
C PHE A 86 12.89 1.04 -4.95
N SER A 87 11.99 0.54 -4.12
CA SER A 87 11.81 -0.89 -3.92
C SER A 87 11.39 -1.62 -5.21
N LEU A 88 10.45 -1.08 -5.97
CA LEU A 88 10.05 -1.70 -7.25
C LEU A 88 11.20 -1.79 -8.25
N LEU A 89 12.11 -0.81 -8.27
CA LEU A 89 13.32 -0.85 -9.10
C LEU A 89 14.33 -1.90 -8.61
N LEU A 90 14.40 -2.13 -7.31
CA LEU A 90 15.30 -3.11 -6.70
C LEU A 90 14.71 -4.54 -6.68
N LEU A 91 13.42 -4.70 -6.90
CA LEU A 91 12.74 -5.99 -6.77
C LEU A 91 13.34 -7.07 -7.69
N GLN A 92 13.65 -6.73 -8.95
CA GLN A 92 14.23 -7.68 -9.90
C GLN A 92 15.63 -8.15 -9.47
N PRO A 93 16.59 -7.27 -9.17
CA PRO A 93 17.87 -7.70 -8.63
C PRO A 93 17.76 -8.37 -7.25
N ALA A 94 16.78 -8.00 -6.43
CA ALA A 94 16.55 -8.64 -5.13
C ALA A 94 16.10 -10.09 -5.26
N MET A 95 15.27 -10.41 -6.26
CA MET A 95 14.84 -11.79 -6.52
C MET A 95 15.98 -12.69 -7.00
N GLY A 96 16.97 -12.16 -7.73
CA GLY A 96 18.15 -12.90 -8.19
C GLY A 96 19.32 -12.94 -7.19
N GLY A 97 19.21 -12.19 -6.11
CA GLY A 97 20.25 -12.00 -5.12
C GLY A 97 20.11 -12.84 -3.85
N PHE A 98 20.80 -12.39 -2.80
CA PHE A 98 20.70 -12.99 -1.48
C PHE A 98 19.31 -12.76 -0.86
N ILE A 99 18.71 -13.79 -0.27
CA ILE A 99 17.32 -13.78 0.23
C ILE A 99 17.06 -12.68 1.28
N GLY A 100 18.08 -12.34 2.08
CA GLY A 100 17.98 -11.22 3.02
C GLY A 100 17.78 -9.87 2.35
N PHE A 101 18.31 -9.70 1.14
CA PHE A 101 18.12 -8.50 0.34
C PHE A 101 16.66 -8.38 -0.15
N LEU A 102 16.07 -9.50 -0.59
CA LEU A 102 14.65 -9.54 -0.94
C LEU A 102 13.76 -9.16 0.25
N PHE A 103 14.05 -9.69 1.44
CA PHE A 103 13.28 -9.38 2.64
C PHE A 103 13.41 -7.90 3.05
N ALA A 104 14.60 -7.33 2.94
CA ALA A 104 14.82 -5.91 3.19
C ALA A 104 14.08 -5.02 2.18
N ASP A 105 14.09 -5.41 0.92
CA ASP A 105 13.36 -4.70 -0.14
C ASP A 105 11.85 -4.74 0.07
N LEU A 106 11.29 -5.90 0.41
CA LEU A 106 9.86 -6.03 0.72
C LEU A 106 9.45 -5.29 2.00
N ALA A 107 10.35 -5.21 2.99
CA ALA A 107 10.13 -4.39 4.17
C ALA A 107 10.06 -2.89 3.80
N LEU A 108 10.97 -2.44 2.92
CA LEU A 108 10.97 -1.06 2.42
C LEU A 108 9.70 -0.74 1.63
N LEU A 109 9.26 -1.66 0.76
CA LEU A 109 8.00 -1.55 0.03
C LEU A 109 6.81 -1.43 0.99
N GLY A 110 6.76 -2.28 2.02
CA GLY A 110 5.72 -2.25 3.04
C GLY A 110 5.70 -0.93 3.82
N LEU A 111 6.87 -0.39 4.19
CA LEU A 111 6.98 0.92 4.84
C LEU A 111 6.46 2.04 3.94
N GLY A 112 6.82 2.05 2.66
CA GLY A 112 6.32 3.02 1.69
C GLY A 112 4.80 3.02 1.60
N LEU A 113 4.20 1.84 1.47
CA LEU A 113 2.75 1.64 1.46
C LEU A 113 2.09 2.14 2.74
N SER A 114 2.70 1.85 3.89
CA SER A 114 2.19 2.30 5.19
C SER A 114 2.20 3.82 5.32
N LEU A 115 3.29 4.48 4.91
CA LEU A 115 3.41 5.95 4.92
C LEU A 115 2.33 6.62 4.08
N VAL A 116 2.12 6.15 2.84
CA VAL A 116 1.09 6.70 1.95
C VAL A 116 -0.30 6.51 2.52
N ASN A 117 -0.64 5.30 2.98
CA ASN A 117 -1.95 5.02 3.57
C ASN A 117 -2.21 5.87 4.81
N PHE A 118 -1.19 6.06 5.64
CA PHE A 118 -1.30 6.83 6.87
C PHE A 118 -1.43 8.33 6.58
N ALA A 119 -0.64 8.84 5.64
CA ALA A 119 -0.71 10.23 5.19
C ALA A 119 -2.10 10.57 4.62
N LEU A 120 -2.69 9.68 3.81
CA LEU A 120 -4.03 9.86 3.27
C LEU A 120 -5.09 9.94 4.38
N ARG A 121 -5.01 9.08 5.40
CA ARG A 121 -5.91 9.12 6.56
C ARG A 121 -5.72 10.40 7.38
N GLY A 122 -4.48 10.79 7.62
CA GLY A 122 -4.14 12.05 8.30
C GLY A 122 -4.69 13.27 7.56
N HIS A 123 -4.63 13.26 6.22
CA HIS A 123 -5.19 14.32 5.40
C HIS A 123 -6.71 14.46 5.58
N ILE A 124 -7.45 13.36 5.63
CA ILE A 124 -8.90 13.37 5.89
C ILE A 124 -9.18 13.99 7.26
N ILE A 125 -8.46 13.57 8.30
CA ILE A 125 -8.65 14.08 9.66
C ILE A 125 -8.36 15.58 9.75
N ALA A 126 -7.29 16.03 9.09
CA ALA A 126 -6.88 17.42 9.12
C ALA A 126 -7.81 18.35 8.33
N THR A 127 -8.39 17.85 7.23
CA THR A 127 -9.18 18.68 6.29
C THR A 127 -10.65 18.74 6.65
N VAL A 128 -11.21 17.67 7.23
CA VAL A 128 -12.65 17.55 7.52
C VAL A 128 -12.88 17.73 9.02
N LYS A 129 -13.50 18.84 9.40
CA LYS A 129 -13.80 19.17 10.81
C LYS A 129 -15.06 18.47 11.35
N ASP A 130 -16.02 18.15 10.47
CA ASP A 130 -17.27 17.51 10.86
C ASP A 130 -17.06 16.00 11.03
N LYS A 131 -17.27 15.51 12.27
CA LYS A 131 -17.11 14.09 12.64
C LYS A 131 -18.03 13.14 11.86
N LYS A 132 -19.25 13.60 11.47
CA LYS A 132 -20.17 12.77 10.67
C LYS A 132 -19.64 12.59 9.24
N ILE A 133 -19.11 13.66 8.66
CA ILE A 133 -18.50 13.64 7.34
C ILE A 133 -17.21 12.80 7.38
N GLN A 134 -16.39 12.94 8.43
CA GLN A 134 -15.23 12.07 8.62
C GLN A 134 -15.62 10.58 8.64
N ALA A 135 -16.61 10.20 9.44
CA ALA A 135 -17.07 8.82 9.52
C ALA A 135 -17.57 8.29 8.16
N SER A 136 -18.32 9.10 7.41
CA SER A 136 -18.75 8.75 6.06
C SER A 136 -17.58 8.56 5.09
N LEU A 137 -16.56 9.43 5.15
CA LEU A 137 -15.36 9.32 4.32
C LEU A 137 -14.55 8.07 4.67
N PHE A 138 -14.39 7.74 5.96
CA PHE A 138 -13.72 6.51 6.36
C PHE A 138 -14.48 5.25 5.92
N ALA A 139 -15.82 5.26 5.97
CA ALA A 139 -16.64 4.18 5.43
C ALA A 139 -16.45 4.02 3.92
N LEU A 140 -16.46 5.14 3.17
CA LEU A 140 -16.23 5.16 1.73
C LEU A 140 -14.83 4.66 1.36
N VAL A 141 -13.82 5.11 2.08
CA VAL A 141 -12.43 4.67 1.93
C VAL A 141 -12.30 3.17 2.19
N THR A 142 -12.95 2.65 3.23
CA THR A 142 -12.94 1.22 3.55
C THR A 142 -13.65 0.41 2.46
N MET A 143 -14.78 0.90 1.94
CA MET A 143 -15.48 0.28 0.83
C MET A 143 -14.63 0.27 -0.44
N ALA A 144 -13.98 1.39 -0.77
CA ALA A 144 -13.05 1.49 -1.89
C ALA A 144 -11.86 0.53 -1.74
N ALA A 145 -11.32 0.41 -0.51
CA ALA A 145 -10.26 -0.54 -0.21
C ALA A 145 -10.69 -1.99 -0.43
N ASN A 146 -11.89 -2.37 0.03
CA ASN A 146 -12.42 -3.71 -0.16
C ASN A 146 -12.67 -4.03 -1.64
N LEU A 147 -13.23 -3.07 -2.40
CA LEU A 147 -13.41 -3.20 -3.85
C LEU A 147 -12.07 -3.34 -4.58
N GLY A 148 -11.08 -2.51 -4.23
CA GLY A 148 -9.73 -2.59 -4.77
C GLY A 148 -9.07 -3.94 -4.49
N SER A 149 -9.25 -4.47 -3.27
CA SER A 149 -8.73 -5.79 -2.89
C SER A 149 -9.40 -6.94 -3.65
N ALA A 150 -10.66 -6.79 -4.01
CA ALA A 150 -11.39 -7.79 -4.81
C ALA A 150 -10.99 -7.76 -6.30
N ILE A 151 -10.73 -6.56 -6.84
CA ILE A 151 -10.42 -6.36 -8.26
C ILE A 151 -8.93 -6.59 -8.55
N GLY A 152 -8.03 -6.23 -7.61
CA GLY A 152 -6.59 -6.36 -7.78
C GLY A 152 -6.13 -7.75 -8.25
N PRO A 153 -6.56 -8.85 -7.60
CA PRO A 153 -6.22 -10.21 -8.04
C PRO A 153 -6.76 -10.60 -9.41
N LEU A 154 -7.88 -10.02 -9.85
CA LEU A 154 -8.46 -10.32 -11.17
C LEU A 154 -7.56 -9.83 -12.30
N GLY A 155 -6.88 -8.69 -12.11
CA GLY A 155 -5.91 -8.17 -13.09
C GLY A 155 -4.66 -9.05 -13.25
N SER A 156 -4.27 -9.80 -12.21
CA SER A 156 -3.11 -10.68 -12.24
C SER A 156 -3.36 -12.02 -12.94
N ASN A 157 -4.62 -12.40 -13.14
CA ASN A 157 -5.03 -13.65 -13.82
C ASN A 157 -5.05 -13.53 -15.35
N TYR A 158 -4.84 -12.34 -15.91
CA TYR A 158 -4.62 -12.21 -17.35
C TYR A 158 -3.28 -12.85 -17.70
N LYS A 159 -3.33 -14.07 -18.20
CA LYS A 159 -2.18 -14.70 -18.88
C LYS A 159 -1.75 -13.77 -19.99
N ILE A 160 -0.59 -13.17 -19.85
CA ILE A 160 0.15 -12.64 -21.00
C ILE A 160 0.56 -13.87 -21.79
N GLY A 161 -0.25 -14.21 -22.80
CA GLY A 161 0.06 -15.25 -23.78
C GLY A 161 1.13 -14.79 -24.75
#